data_a7414d876fa16c6112a79139b6320b5b
#
_entry.id   a7414d876fa16c6112a79139b6320b5b
#
_cell.length_a   1.000
_cell.length_b   1.000
_cell.length_c   1.000
_cell.angle_alpha   90.00
_cell.angle_beta   90.00
_cell.angle_gamma   90.00
#
_symmetry.space_group_name_H-M   'P 1'
#
loop_
_entity.id
_entity.type
_entity.pdbx_description
1 polymer ?
#
loop_
_entity_poly.entity_id
_entity_poly.type
_entity_poly.pdbx_seq_one_letter_code
_entity_poly.pdbx_strand_id
1 'polypeptide(L)'
;MTRRQLQCYQGQDEKNMISDMKKRFLNICLFFPVLFFTHYKPVLSGVYDWKQPATTATKNINTSVMFEGNAFEMEWLQMTANILIASDKKTTVTIPANEEHLYIVKKGTLNVWKADSSYSLSQGSILVLFPGDVLPIQNTQTNACEFFVMKYRSNPFPDSERAKNAGGSIIKNWNNVEFKPHDRGGVRTFLERPTAMLKRLEMHVTTLNAGLKSHAPHTHAAKEIIVMMEGDTEMLVGKKTFKGKEGSVYFLESNILHGITNVGTTPCTYFAIQFE
;
A
#
# COMPACT_ATOMS: atom_id res chain seq x y z
N MET A 1 24.57 -22.37 76.42
CA MET A 1 23.44 -22.42 75.50
C MET A 1 23.16 -23.87 75.19
N THR A 2 21.98 -24.37 75.47
CA THR A 2 21.63 -25.77 75.31
C THR A 2 21.09 -26.04 73.87
N ARG A 3 21.33 -27.25 73.42
CA ARG A 3 20.91 -27.71 72.05
C ARG A 3 19.43 -27.35 71.64
N ARG A 4 18.57 -27.13 72.63
CA ARG A 4 17.18 -26.71 72.44
C ARG A 4 17.01 -25.23 72.02
N GLN A 5 17.92 -24.35 72.38
CA GLN A 5 17.87 -22.92 72.06
C GLN A 5 18.32 -22.66 70.61
N LEU A 6 19.26 -23.46 70.10
CA LEU A 6 19.70 -23.38 68.71
C LEU A 6 18.65 -23.86 67.71
N GLN A 7 17.84 -24.87 68.05
CA GLN A 7 16.75 -25.32 67.15
C GLN A 7 15.57 -24.35 67.01
N CYS A 8 15.29 -23.55 68.08
CA CYS A 8 14.25 -22.52 68.04
C CYS A 8 14.68 -21.32 67.18
N TYR A 9 15.96 -20.97 67.15
CA TYR A 9 16.47 -19.84 66.34
C TYR A 9 16.50 -20.18 64.84
N GLN A 10 16.89 -21.38 64.43
CA GLN A 10 16.91 -21.78 63.04
C GLN A 10 15.49 -21.92 62.44
N GLY A 11 14.48 -22.32 63.21
CA GLY A 11 13.11 -22.46 62.73
C GLY A 11 12.35 -21.14 62.56
N GLN A 12 12.83 -20.03 63.20
CA GLN A 12 12.25 -18.69 63.02
C GLN A 12 12.77 -17.99 61.76
N ASP A 13 14.06 -18.19 61.43
CA ASP A 13 14.67 -17.60 60.24
C ASP A 13 14.13 -18.24 58.93
N GLU A 14 13.90 -19.55 58.92
CA GLU A 14 13.29 -20.22 57.75
C GLU A 14 11.84 -19.77 57.51
N LYS A 15 11.04 -19.58 58.56
CA LYS A 15 9.66 -19.09 58.42
C LYS A 15 9.58 -17.64 57.94
N ASN A 16 10.50 -16.80 58.36
CA ASN A 16 10.57 -15.40 57.93
C ASN A 16 11.08 -15.31 56.48
N MET A 17 12.04 -16.13 56.07
CA MET A 17 12.55 -16.18 54.69
C MET A 17 11.49 -16.69 53.70
N ILE A 18 10.68 -17.70 54.07
CA ILE A 18 9.58 -18.21 53.24
C ILE A 18 8.44 -17.19 53.17
N SER A 19 8.18 -16.43 54.22
CA SER A 19 7.19 -15.35 54.23
C SER A 19 7.58 -14.18 53.32
N ASP A 20 8.86 -13.78 53.35
CA ASP A 20 9.38 -12.72 52.49
C ASP A 20 9.50 -13.15 51.02
N MET A 21 9.84 -14.39 50.75
CA MET A 21 9.77 -14.94 49.40
C MET A 21 8.34 -14.95 48.83
N LYS A 22 7.35 -15.34 49.63
CA LYS A 22 5.92 -15.31 49.19
C LYS A 22 5.40 -13.91 48.96
N LYS A 23 5.87 -12.89 49.71
CA LYS A 23 5.52 -11.47 49.48
C LYS A 23 6.20 -10.86 48.26
N ARG A 24 7.39 -11.34 47.87
CA ARG A 24 8.08 -10.88 46.66
C ARG A 24 7.53 -11.51 45.39
N PHE A 25 6.89 -12.70 45.46
CA PHE A 25 6.27 -13.34 44.30
C PHE A 25 4.86 -12.84 43.99
N LEU A 26 4.22 -12.05 44.87
CA LEU A 26 2.83 -11.61 44.69
C LEU A 26 2.67 -10.26 43.94
N ASN A 27 3.76 -9.61 43.52
CA ASN A 27 3.72 -8.32 42.85
C ASN A 27 4.42 -8.30 41.48
N ILE A 28 4.68 -9.47 40.87
CA ILE A 28 4.99 -9.51 39.42
C ILE A 28 3.66 -9.70 38.73
N CYS A 29 2.88 -8.62 38.60
CA CYS A 29 1.91 -8.52 37.54
C CYS A 29 2.74 -8.57 36.23
N LEU A 30 2.86 -9.77 35.65
CA LEU A 30 3.22 -9.95 34.27
C LEU A 30 2.16 -9.22 33.44
N PHE A 31 2.36 -7.94 33.18
CA PHE A 31 1.76 -7.26 32.05
C PHE A 31 2.30 -7.97 30.80
N PHE A 32 1.67 -9.07 30.43
CA PHE A 32 1.73 -9.50 29.04
C PHE A 32 0.98 -8.41 28.26
N PRO A 33 1.66 -7.63 27.41
CA PRO A 33 0.92 -6.82 26.47
C PRO A 33 0.08 -7.81 25.66
N VAL A 34 -1.23 -7.76 25.82
CA VAL A 34 -2.13 -8.42 24.89
C VAL A 34 -1.92 -7.71 23.57
N LEU A 35 -1.02 -8.22 22.78
CA LEU A 35 -0.86 -7.83 21.39
C LEU A 35 -2.18 -8.22 20.72
N PHE A 36 -3.08 -7.26 20.60
CA PHE A 36 -4.23 -7.37 19.72
C PHE A 36 -3.67 -7.44 18.28
N PHE A 37 -3.40 -8.64 17.82
CA PHE A 37 -3.22 -8.87 16.40
C PHE A 37 -4.58 -8.57 15.75
N THR A 38 -4.72 -7.42 15.16
CA THR A 38 -5.83 -7.14 14.28
C THR A 38 -5.68 -8.07 13.07
N HIS A 39 -6.38 -9.21 13.10
CA HIS A 39 -6.40 -10.13 11.98
C HIS A 39 -7.27 -9.49 10.89
N TYR A 40 -6.66 -8.82 9.94
CA TYR A 40 -7.33 -8.39 8.73
C TYR A 40 -7.77 -9.62 7.94
N LYS A 41 -8.97 -9.56 7.36
CA LYS A 41 -9.39 -10.59 6.40
C LYS A 41 -8.52 -10.46 5.13
N PRO A 42 -8.19 -11.58 4.46
CA PRO A 42 -7.45 -11.52 3.20
C PRO A 42 -8.18 -10.69 2.15
N VAL A 43 -7.43 -9.88 1.40
CA VAL A 43 -7.94 -9.26 0.18
C VAL A 43 -8.18 -10.36 -0.86
N LEU A 44 -9.37 -10.44 -1.39
CA LEU A 44 -9.70 -11.46 -2.39
C LEU A 44 -9.23 -11.02 -3.78
N SER A 45 -8.63 -11.93 -4.54
CA SER A 45 -8.34 -11.67 -5.95
C SER A 45 -9.63 -11.45 -6.75
N GLY A 46 -9.67 -10.37 -7.52
CA GLY A 46 -10.87 -9.95 -8.26
C GLY A 46 -10.81 -8.49 -8.68
N VAL A 47 -11.96 -7.90 -8.93
CA VAL A 47 -12.11 -6.50 -9.35
C VAL A 47 -12.80 -5.66 -8.27
N TYR A 48 -12.35 -4.43 -8.11
CA TYR A 48 -12.87 -3.42 -7.21
C TYR A 48 -13.06 -2.12 -7.97
N ASP A 49 -14.29 -1.64 -8.05
CA ASP A 49 -14.60 -0.44 -8.81
C ASP A 49 -14.30 0.83 -8.02
N TRP A 50 -14.00 1.90 -8.75
CA TRP A 50 -13.91 3.24 -8.19
C TRP A 50 -15.21 3.57 -7.46
N LYS A 51 -15.08 3.88 -6.17
CA LYS A 51 -16.17 4.40 -5.34
C LYS A 51 -15.95 5.88 -5.14
N GLN A 52 -16.82 6.69 -5.74
CA GLN A 52 -16.74 8.14 -5.61
C GLN A 52 -16.76 8.55 -4.14
N PRO A 53 -15.69 9.17 -3.61
CA PRO A 53 -15.70 9.68 -2.25
C PRO A 53 -16.78 10.75 -2.07
N ALA A 54 -17.52 10.66 -0.96
CA ALA A 54 -18.45 11.73 -0.60
C ALA A 54 -17.66 12.98 -0.22
N THR A 55 -17.84 14.06 -0.96
CA THR A 55 -17.16 15.33 -0.69
C THR A 55 -17.78 16.05 0.48
N THR A 56 -16.96 16.48 1.42
CA THR A 56 -17.36 17.32 2.55
C THR A 56 -16.60 18.64 2.50
N ALA A 57 -17.27 19.75 2.76
CA ALA A 57 -16.66 21.08 2.74
C ALA A 57 -15.55 21.28 3.81
N THR A 58 -15.49 20.38 4.79
CA THR A 58 -14.53 20.46 5.90
C THR A 58 -13.21 19.73 5.64
N LYS A 59 -13.12 18.91 4.59
CA LYS A 59 -11.93 18.11 4.26
C LYS A 59 -11.43 18.43 2.86
N ASN A 60 -10.16 18.80 2.75
CA ASN A 60 -9.53 18.99 1.44
C ASN A 60 -9.40 17.67 0.67
N ILE A 61 -9.10 16.54 1.38
CA ILE A 61 -9.03 15.20 0.80
C ILE A 61 -10.22 14.39 1.30
N ASN A 62 -11.01 13.90 0.36
CA ASN A 62 -12.11 12.99 0.62
C ASN A 62 -11.71 11.59 0.10
N THR A 63 -11.94 10.57 0.90
CA THR A 63 -11.42 9.20 0.68
C THR A 63 -12.55 8.18 0.75
N SER A 64 -12.52 7.19 -0.14
CA SER A 64 -13.34 5.98 -0.10
C SER A 64 -12.44 4.74 -0.19
N VAL A 65 -12.65 3.76 0.68
CA VAL A 65 -11.91 2.49 0.65
C VAL A 65 -12.51 1.60 -0.44
N MET A 66 -11.66 1.15 -1.37
CA MET A 66 -12.01 0.19 -2.41
C MET A 66 -11.88 -1.23 -1.89
N PHE A 67 -10.74 -1.55 -1.27
CA PHE A 67 -10.50 -2.78 -0.52
C PHE A 67 -9.46 -2.57 0.57
N GLU A 68 -9.50 -3.45 1.56
CA GLU A 68 -8.58 -3.48 2.69
C GLU A 68 -8.47 -4.89 3.24
N GLY A 69 -7.26 -5.32 3.61
CA GLY A 69 -7.03 -6.63 4.20
C GLY A 69 -5.55 -6.97 4.31
N ASN A 70 -5.24 -8.24 4.60
CA ASN A 70 -3.88 -8.77 4.46
C ASN A 70 -3.73 -9.45 3.08
N ALA A 71 -2.48 -9.66 2.66
CA ALA A 71 -2.11 -10.43 1.48
C ALA A 71 -0.88 -11.28 1.80
N PHE A 72 -0.49 -12.19 0.93
CA PHE A 72 0.68 -13.03 1.16
C PHE A 72 1.93 -12.16 1.42
N GLU A 73 2.64 -12.42 2.52
CA GLU A 73 3.79 -11.63 3.00
C GLU A 73 3.51 -10.14 3.26
N MET A 74 2.26 -9.74 3.36
CA MET A 74 1.85 -8.37 3.71
C MET A 74 0.92 -8.39 4.93
N GLU A 75 1.31 -7.66 5.97
CA GLU A 75 0.49 -7.49 7.17
C GLU A 75 -0.82 -6.79 6.84
N TRP A 76 -0.74 -5.78 5.97
CA TRP A 76 -1.87 -4.95 5.60
C TRP A 76 -1.67 -4.31 4.23
N LEU A 77 -2.75 -4.28 3.46
CA LEU A 77 -2.86 -3.66 2.15
C LEU A 77 -4.21 -2.95 2.04
N GLN A 78 -4.22 -1.71 1.64
CA GLN A 78 -5.43 -0.92 1.39
C GLN A 78 -5.30 -0.18 0.06
N MET A 79 -6.36 -0.21 -0.74
CA MET A 79 -6.52 0.66 -1.91
C MET A 79 -7.65 1.65 -1.66
N THR A 80 -7.40 2.92 -1.93
CA THR A 80 -8.39 3.99 -1.74
C THR A 80 -8.56 4.82 -3.00
N ALA A 81 -9.80 5.26 -3.25
CA ALA A 81 -10.16 6.32 -4.16
C ALA A 81 -10.16 7.65 -3.41
N ASN A 82 -9.52 8.68 -3.95
CA ASN A 82 -9.36 9.96 -3.28
C ASN A 82 -9.69 11.12 -4.20
N ILE A 83 -10.28 12.18 -3.61
CA ILE A 83 -10.56 13.44 -4.28
C ILE A 83 -9.92 14.55 -3.46
N LEU A 84 -9.04 15.33 -4.09
CA LEU A 84 -8.51 16.58 -3.54
C LEU A 84 -9.26 17.74 -4.20
N ILE A 85 -10.04 18.45 -3.41
CA ILE A 85 -10.78 19.62 -3.90
C ILE A 85 -9.83 20.79 -4.16
N ALA A 86 -10.28 21.73 -5.00
CA ALA A 86 -9.56 22.98 -5.24
C ALA A 86 -9.39 23.75 -3.93
N SER A 87 -8.19 24.25 -3.67
CA SER A 87 -7.88 24.99 -2.45
C SER A 87 -6.69 25.92 -2.66
N ASP A 88 -6.72 27.08 -2.03
CA ASP A 88 -5.58 28.01 -1.90
C ASP A 88 -4.56 27.54 -0.84
N LYS A 89 -4.93 26.55 -0.03
CA LYS A 89 -4.11 26.00 1.06
C LYS A 89 -3.54 24.65 0.70
N LYS A 90 -2.28 24.44 1.08
CA LYS A 90 -1.63 23.13 1.01
C LYS A 90 -2.17 22.21 2.10
N THR A 91 -2.30 20.94 1.77
CA THR A 91 -2.62 19.86 2.71
C THR A 91 -1.35 19.04 2.93
N THR A 92 -0.94 18.86 4.17
CA THR A 92 0.24 18.03 4.49
C THR A 92 -0.16 16.56 4.55
N VAL A 93 0.55 15.74 3.77
CA VAL A 93 0.51 14.29 3.84
C VAL A 93 1.70 13.80 4.66
N THR A 94 1.44 12.99 5.68
CA THR A 94 2.47 12.37 6.52
C THR A 94 2.33 10.86 6.39
N ILE A 95 3.44 10.19 6.05
CA ILE A 95 3.48 8.74 5.94
C ILE A 95 3.87 8.14 7.30
N PRO A 96 3.07 7.25 7.88
CA PRO A 96 3.42 6.57 9.13
C PRO A 96 4.76 5.82 9.02
N ALA A 97 5.47 5.69 10.14
CA ALA A 97 6.79 5.05 10.19
C ALA A 97 6.76 3.56 9.80
N ASN A 98 5.59 2.94 9.81
CA ASN A 98 5.37 1.53 9.45
C ASN A 98 4.53 1.35 8.17
N GLU A 99 4.41 2.39 7.33
CA GLU A 99 3.66 2.34 6.09
C GLU A 99 4.46 2.88 4.91
N GLU A 100 4.13 2.42 3.73
CA GLU A 100 4.56 2.96 2.44
C GLU A 100 3.34 3.22 1.57
N HIS A 101 3.31 4.35 0.87
CA HIS A 101 2.16 4.77 0.08
C HIS A 101 2.54 5.00 -1.37
N LEU A 102 1.77 4.42 -2.29
CA LEU A 102 1.88 4.65 -3.73
C LEU A 102 0.65 5.41 -4.21
N TYR A 103 0.86 6.56 -4.83
CA TYR A 103 -0.18 7.42 -5.41
C TYR A 103 -0.16 7.31 -6.93
N ILE A 104 -1.33 7.29 -7.55
CA ILE A 104 -1.50 7.37 -9.01
C ILE A 104 -2.55 8.45 -9.30
N VAL A 105 -2.18 9.49 -10.03
CA VAL A 105 -3.13 10.54 -10.43
C VAL A 105 -4.07 9.98 -11.50
N LYS A 106 -5.35 9.87 -11.15
CA LYS A 106 -6.40 9.36 -12.05
C LYS A 106 -6.92 10.46 -12.99
N LYS A 107 -7.10 11.67 -12.46
CA LYS A 107 -7.66 12.81 -13.22
C LYS A 107 -7.26 14.13 -12.59
N GLY A 108 -7.06 15.15 -13.42
CA GLY A 108 -6.64 16.47 -12.96
C GLY A 108 -5.13 16.58 -12.70
N THR A 109 -4.76 17.48 -11.81
CA THR A 109 -3.35 17.77 -11.51
C THR A 109 -3.13 17.81 -10.00
N LEU A 110 -2.13 17.06 -9.53
CA LEU A 110 -1.66 17.05 -8.16
C LEU A 110 -0.36 17.84 -8.04
N ASN A 111 -0.40 18.98 -7.35
CA ASN A 111 0.83 19.72 -7.05
C ASN A 111 1.44 19.19 -5.75
N VAL A 112 2.76 19.00 -5.75
CA VAL A 112 3.51 18.38 -4.64
C VAL A 112 4.77 19.18 -4.39
N TRP A 113 5.15 19.39 -3.13
CA TRP A 113 6.40 20.04 -2.73
C TRP A 113 7.27 19.06 -1.95
N LYS A 114 8.53 18.92 -2.38
CA LYS A 114 9.54 18.11 -1.67
C LYS A 114 10.86 18.88 -1.62
N ALA A 115 11.34 19.16 -0.40
CA ALA A 115 12.43 20.10 -0.18
C ALA A 115 12.16 21.43 -0.89
N ASP A 116 13.12 21.95 -1.64
CA ASP A 116 13.01 23.22 -2.38
C ASP A 116 12.37 23.09 -3.77
N SER A 117 11.87 21.91 -4.11
CA SER A 117 11.30 21.62 -5.43
C SER A 117 9.79 21.47 -5.38
N SER A 118 9.13 21.91 -6.46
CA SER A 118 7.70 21.68 -6.69
C SER A 118 7.48 20.88 -7.97
N TYR A 119 6.44 20.03 -7.93
CA TYR A 119 6.10 19.13 -9.04
C TYR A 119 4.62 19.28 -9.34
N SER A 120 4.29 19.43 -10.61
CA SER A 120 2.91 19.44 -11.12
C SER A 120 2.66 18.12 -11.83
N LEU A 121 1.91 17.23 -11.18
CA LEU A 121 1.73 15.85 -11.59
C LEU A 121 0.39 15.70 -12.30
N SER A 122 0.44 15.48 -13.62
CA SER A 122 -0.73 15.24 -14.46
C SER A 122 -1.25 13.81 -14.31
N GLN A 123 -2.40 13.52 -14.94
CA GLN A 123 -2.97 12.18 -15.04
C GLN A 123 -1.90 11.15 -15.43
N GLY A 124 -1.88 9.99 -14.77
CA GLY A 124 -0.91 8.93 -14.95
C GLY A 124 0.43 9.15 -14.23
N SER A 125 0.65 10.30 -13.59
CA SER A 125 1.84 10.52 -12.74
C SER A 125 1.73 9.74 -11.42
N ILE A 126 2.89 9.42 -10.83
CA ILE A 126 2.98 8.63 -9.60
C ILE A 126 3.82 9.28 -8.51
N LEU A 127 3.52 8.92 -7.25
CA LEU A 127 4.37 9.11 -6.08
C LEU A 127 4.53 7.78 -5.36
N VAL A 128 5.76 7.42 -4.95
CA VAL A 128 5.98 6.37 -3.94
C VAL A 128 6.64 7.05 -2.75
N LEU A 129 5.93 7.10 -1.64
CA LEU A 129 6.33 7.79 -0.42
C LEU A 129 6.69 6.78 0.65
N PHE A 130 7.85 6.96 1.25
CA PHE A 130 8.44 6.04 2.20
C PHE A 130 8.07 6.38 3.65
N PRO A 131 8.28 5.44 4.59
CA PRO A 131 8.04 5.66 6.02
C PRO A 131 8.66 6.97 6.51
N GLY A 132 7.85 7.81 7.16
CA GLY A 132 8.28 9.10 7.70
C GLY A 132 8.31 10.27 6.72
N ASP A 133 8.03 10.07 5.45
CA ASP A 133 7.90 11.18 4.49
C ASP A 133 6.79 12.14 4.89
N VAL A 134 7.06 13.44 4.71
CA VAL A 134 6.10 14.52 4.93
C VAL A 134 6.11 15.43 3.70
N LEU A 135 4.98 15.50 3.00
CA LEU A 135 4.86 16.30 1.78
C LEU A 135 3.59 17.16 1.81
N PRO A 136 3.74 18.47 1.52
CA PRO A 136 2.59 19.29 1.18
C PRO A 136 2.09 18.93 -0.22
N ILE A 137 0.76 18.78 -0.35
CA ILE A 137 0.07 18.61 -1.63
C ILE A 137 -1.03 19.66 -1.79
N GLN A 138 -1.40 19.96 -3.02
CA GLN A 138 -2.45 20.94 -3.32
C GLN A 138 -3.06 20.69 -4.69
N ASN A 139 -4.33 20.99 -4.82
CA ASN A 139 -4.98 21.16 -6.11
C ASN A 139 -5.27 22.65 -6.33
N THR A 140 -4.56 23.26 -7.28
CA THR A 140 -4.71 24.68 -7.65
C THR A 140 -5.64 24.88 -8.85
N GLN A 141 -6.17 23.78 -9.43
CA GLN A 141 -7.08 23.81 -10.56
C GLN A 141 -8.52 24.00 -10.07
N THR A 142 -9.42 24.46 -10.94
CA THR A 142 -10.86 24.62 -10.62
C THR A 142 -11.57 23.27 -10.44
N ASN A 143 -11.16 22.25 -11.21
CA ASN A 143 -11.70 20.90 -11.11
C ASN A 143 -10.97 20.09 -10.04
N ALA A 144 -11.68 19.17 -9.39
CA ALA A 144 -11.07 18.27 -8.42
C ALA A 144 -9.97 17.39 -9.05
N CYS A 145 -8.95 17.07 -8.26
CA CYS A 145 -7.95 16.07 -8.59
C CYS A 145 -8.35 14.71 -7.98
N GLU A 146 -8.49 13.70 -8.83
CA GLU A 146 -8.81 12.33 -8.44
C GLU A 146 -7.53 11.48 -8.48
N PHE A 147 -7.30 10.66 -7.45
CA PHE A 147 -6.12 9.80 -7.40
C PHE A 147 -6.36 8.55 -6.57
N PHE A 148 -5.69 7.47 -6.93
CA PHE A 148 -5.61 6.26 -6.13
C PHE A 148 -4.49 6.38 -5.10
N VAL A 149 -4.67 5.75 -3.93
CA VAL A 149 -3.59 5.52 -2.99
C VAL A 149 -3.60 4.05 -2.58
N MET A 150 -2.54 3.33 -2.91
CA MET A 150 -2.20 2.04 -2.35
C MET A 150 -1.35 2.27 -1.11
N LYS A 151 -1.80 1.80 0.04
CA LYS A 151 -1.09 1.86 1.31
C LYS A 151 -0.80 0.44 1.77
N TYR A 152 0.37 0.21 2.32
CA TYR A 152 0.74 -1.14 2.73
C TYR A 152 1.76 -1.16 3.86
N ARG A 153 1.75 -2.29 4.59
CA ARG A 153 2.74 -2.71 5.56
C ARG A 153 3.24 -4.09 5.17
N SER A 154 4.54 -4.23 5.04
CA SER A 154 5.15 -5.54 4.81
C SER A 154 5.45 -6.25 6.13
N ASN A 155 5.68 -7.56 6.04
CA ASN A 155 6.25 -8.37 7.09
C ASN A 155 7.58 -8.94 6.54
N PRO A 156 8.76 -8.65 7.12
CA PRO A 156 9.06 -7.90 8.34
C PRO A 156 9.01 -6.36 8.20
N PHE A 157 9.38 -5.64 9.28
CA PHE A 157 9.44 -4.18 9.38
C PHE A 157 10.19 -3.50 8.23
N PRO A 158 9.95 -2.17 8.00
CA PRO A 158 10.64 -1.40 6.97
C PRO A 158 12.16 -1.49 7.08
N ASP A 159 12.81 -1.70 5.95
CA ASP A 159 14.27 -1.67 5.82
C ASP A 159 14.71 -0.28 5.32
N SER A 160 15.13 0.58 6.24
CA SER A 160 15.53 1.95 5.95
C SER A 160 16.84 2.04 5.14
N GLU A 161 17.74 1.07 5.29
CA GLU A 161 18.99 1.01 4.50
C GLU A 161 18.67 0.65 3.04
N ARG A 162 17.83 -0.36 2.83
CA ARG A 162 17.35 -0.72 1.49
C ARG A 162 16.67 0.49 0.83
N ALA A 163 15.81 1.20 1.56
CA ALA A 163 15.15 2.41 1.09
C ALA A 163 16.14 3.49 0.64
N LYS A 164 17.15 3.77 1.46
CA LYS A 164 18.21 4.75 1.19
C LYS A 164 19.05 4.35 -0.03
N ASN A 165 19.48 3.09 -0.08
CA ASN A 165 20.31 2.55 -1.17
C ASN A 165 19.54 2.54 -2.50
N ALA A 166 18.21 2.38 -2.45
CA ALA A 166 17.33 2.48 -3.61
C ALA A 166 17.06 3.93 -4.06
N GLY A 167 17.56 4.95 -3.36
CA GLY A 167 17.42 6.37 -3.74
C GLY A 167 16.18 7.06 -3.16
N GLY A 168 15.54 6.50 -2.12
CA GLY A 168 14.42 7.13 -1.41
C GLY A 168 13.11 7.20 -2.21
N SER A 169 12.21 8.07 -1.79
CA SER A 169 10.89 8.24 -2.37
C SER A 169 10.91 8.72 -3.82
N ILE A 170 9.90 8.35 -4.58
CA ILE A 170 9.81 8.57 -6.03
C ILE A 170 8.72 9.60 -6.33
N ILE A 171 9.04 10.55 -7.20
CA ILE A 171 8.09 11.46 -7.84
C ILE A 171 8.33 11.33 -9.34
N LYS A 172 7.35 10.84 -10.10
CA LYS A 172 7.52 10.62 -11.54
C LYS A 172 6.34 11.16 -12.31
N ASN A 173 6.59 12.17 -13.13
CA ASN A 173 5.58 12.77 -14.00
C ASN A 173 5.36 11.88 -15.22
N TRP A 174 4.12 11.68 -15.61
CA TRP A 174 3.73 10.95 -16.81
C TRP A 174 4.45 11.41 -18.07
N ASN A 175 4.57 12.72 -18.25
CA ASN A 175 5.19 13.32 -19.45
C ASN A 175 6.69 13.02 -19.58
N ASN A 176 7.33 12.57 -18.50
CA ASN A 176 8.76 12.20 -18.48
C ASN A 176 8.98 10.69 -18.67
N VAL A 177 7.92 9.92 -18.94
CA VAL A 177 8.00 8.48 -19.17
C VAL A 177 7.76 8.17 -20.64
N GLU A 178 8.80 7.69 -21.31
CA GLU A 178 8.75 7.36 -22.73
C GLU A 178 7.70 6.29 -23.03
N PHE A 179 6.91 6.50 -24.09
CA PHE A 179 6.03 5.49 -24.65
C PHE A 179 6.77 4.70 -25.72
N LYS A 180 6.85 3.39 -25.56
CA LYS A 180 7.47 2.46 -26.50
C LYS A 180 6.37 1.67 -27.20
N PRO A 181 6.07 1.95 -28.49
CA PRO A 181 5.06 1.23 -29.23
C PRO A 181 5.51 -0.18 -29.57
N HIS A 182 4.55 -1.09 -29.69
CA HIS A 182 4.70 -2.46 -30.20
C HIS A 182 3.41 -2.90 -30.91
N ASP A 183 3.40 -4.08 -31.51
CA ASP A 183 2.31 -4.60 -32.34
C ASP A 183 0.94 -4.68 -31.66
N ARG A 184 0.89 -4.80 -30.34
CA ARG A 184 -0.36 -4.84 -29.54
C ARG A 184 -0.77 -3.51 -28.93
N GLY A 185 0.01 -2.43 -29.16
CA GLY A 185 -0.21 -1.11 -28.57
C GLY A 185 1.08 -0.47 -28.13
N GLY A 186 1.44 -0.55 -26.84
CA GLY A 186 2.71 -0.01 -26.34
C GLY A 186 2.82 -0.03 -24.82
N VAL A 187 3.99 0.34 -24.33
CA VAL A 187 4.33 0.30 -22.90
C VAL A 187 5.08 1.56 -22.45
N ARG A 188 4.87 1.95 -21.19
CA ARG A 188 5.69 2.94 -20.47
C ARG A 188 6.26 2.26 -19.24
N THR A 189 7.59 2.18 -19.11
CA THR A 189 8.25 1.62 -17.93
C THR A 189 8.48 2.71 -16.90
N PHE A 190 7.82 2.61 -15.77
CA PHE A 190 7.94 3.60 -14.68
C PHE A 190 9.13 3.31 -13.78
N LEU A 191 9.20 2.12 -13.22
CA LEU A 191 10.28 1.73 -12.31
C LEU A 191 10.36 0.21 -12.15
N GLU A 192 11.53 -0.26 -11.75
CA GLU A 192 11.77 -1.58 -11.18
C GLU A 192 12.91 -1.44 -10.18
N ARG A 193 12.60 -1.53 -8.88
CA ARG A 193 13.58 -1.40 -7.80
C ARG A 193 13.01 -1.84 -6.45
N PRO A 194 13.85 -2.10 -5.44
CA PRO A 194 13.39 -2.29 -4.07
C PRO A 194 12.88 -0.97 -3.46
N THR A 195 12.10 -1.10 -2.38
CA THR A 195 11.61 0.01 -1.54
C THR A 195 11.93 -0.26 -0.06
N ALA A 196 11.42 0.53 0.87
CA ALA A 196 11.57 0.24 2.29
C ALA A 196 10.83 -1.05 2.69
N MET A 197 9.67 -1.32 2.08
CA MET A 197 8.79 -2.43 2.43
C MET A 197 8.91 -3.62 1.48
N LEU A 198 9.27 -3.40 0.22
CA LEU A 198 9.26 -4.39 -0.84
C LEU A 198 10.67 -4.72 -1.31
N LYS A 199 10.96 -6.00 -1.51
CA LYS A 199 12.20 -6.46 -2.14
C LYS A 199 12.24 -6.05 -3.61
N ARG A 200 11.07 -6.01 -4.26
CA ARG A 200 10.87 -5.59 -5.64
C ARG A 200 9.53 -4.87 -5.77
N LEU A 201 9.56 -3.68 -6.33
CA LEU A 201 8.40 -2.97 -6.87
C LEU A 201 8.68 -2.72 -8.35
N GLU A 202 7.91 -3.34 -9.21
CA GLU A 202 7.93 -3.13 -10.65
C GLU A 202 6.63 -2.45 -11.07
N MET A 203 6.73 -1.46 -11.95
CA MET A 203 5.59 -0.67 -12.37
C MET A 203 5.75 -0.24 -13.83
N HIS A 204 4.80 -0.64 -14.63
CA HIS A 204 4.66 -0.18 -16.00
C HIS A 204 3.21 0.15 -16.35
N VAL A 205 3.03 0.87 -17.46
CA VAL A 205 1.71 1.12 -18.03
C VAL A 205 1.64 0.47 -19.40
N THR A 206 0.62 -0.34 -19.60
CA THR A 206 0.30 -0.94 -20.90
C THR A 206 -0.84 -0.17 -21.57
N THR A 207 -0.65 0.19 -22.81
CA THR A 207 -1.73 0.53 -23.74
C THR A 207 -1.96 -0.66 -24.64
N LEU A 208 -3.17 -1.24 -24.61
CA LEU A 208 -3.52 -2.45 -25.33
C LEU A 208 -4.61 -2.15 -26.37
N ASN A 209 -4.33 -2.46 -27.63
CA ASN A 209 -5.28 -2.25 -28.73
C ASN A 209 -6.58 -3.04 -28.53
N ALA A 210 -7.67 -2.53 -29.13
CA ALA A 210 -9.01 -3.11 -29.04
C ALA A 210 -9.04 -4.59 -29.43
N GLY A 211 -9.75 -5.41 -28.66
CA GLY A 211 -9.95 -6.84 -28.92
C GLY A 211 -8.73 -7.73 -28.63
N LEU A 212 -7.58 -7.17 -28.22
CA LEU A 212 -6.38 -7.95 -28.01
C LEU A 212 -6.21 -8.42 -26.55
N LYS A 213 -5.49 -9.53 -26.40
CA LYS A 213 -4.96 -10.00 -25.11
C LYS A 213 -3.55 -9.44 -24.90
N SER A 214 -3.24 -9.03 -23.68
CA SER A 214 -1.89 -8.63 -23.32
C SER A 214 -0.89 -9.76 -23.59
N HIS A 215 -1.18 -10.94 -23.05
CA HIS A 215 -0.43 -12.20 -23.23
C HIS A 215 -1.34 -13.39 -22.92
N ALA A 216 -0.83 -14.61 -23.09
CA ALA A 216 -1.51 -15.82 -22.63
C ALA A 216 -1.66 -15.81 -21.10
N PRO A 217 -2.74 -16.37 -20.54
CA PRO A 217 -2.86 -16.51 -19.09
C PRO A 217 -1.64 -17.22 -18.48
N HIS A 218 -1.15 -16.69 -17.37
CA HIS A 218 0.06 -17.17 -16.68
C HIS A 218 -0.04 -16.99 -15.16
N THR A 219 0.98 -17.43 -14.45
CA THR A 219 1.16 -17.25 -13.00
C THR A 219 2.56 -16.72 -12.71
N HIS A 220 2.72 -15.97 -11.63
CA HIS A 220 4.01 -15.55 -11.08
C HIS A 220 3.94 -15.38 -9.56
N ALA A 221 5.09 -15.38 -8.89
CA ALA A 221 5.18 -15.27 -7.43
C ALA A 221 4.81 -13.88 -6.90
N ALA A 222 5.13 -12.82 -7.66
CA ALA A 222 4.74 -11.46 -7.29
C ALA A 222 3.22 -11.31 -7.19
N LYS A 223 2.74 -10.56 -6.22
CA LYS A 223 1.37 -10.02 -6.22
C LYS A 223 1.28 -8.95 -7.29
N GLU A 224 0.09 -8.77 -7.86
CA GLU A 224 -0.11 -7.74 -8.87
C GLU A 224 -1.39 -6.94 -8.64
N ILE A 225 -1.28 -5.63 -8.87
CA ILE A 225 -2.43 -4.73 -8.95
C ILE A 225 -2.46 -4.13 -10.35
N ILE A 226 -3.63 -4.25 -11.00
CA ILE A 226 -3.90 -3.57 -12.28
C ILE A 226 -4.85 -2.40 -11.99
N VAL A 227 -4.44 -1.17 -12.34
CA VAL A 227 -5.26 0.03 -12.19
C VAL A 227 -5.69 0.52 -13.56
N MET A 228 -6.99 0.43 -13.85
CA MET A 228 -7.56 0.86 -15.12
C MET A 228 -7.62 2.38 -15.21
N MET A 229 -6.90 2.94 -16.18
CA MET A 229 -6.89 4.37 -16.47
C MET A 229 -7.87 4.75 -17.58
N GLU A 230 -8.11 3.82 -18.53
CA GLU A 230 -8.97 4.05 -19.68
C GLU A 230 -9.42 2.71 -20.29
N GLY A 231 -10.64 2.68 -20.87
CA GLY A 231 -11.17 1.56 -21.64
C GLY A 231 -11.77 0.45 -20.79
N ASP A 232 -12.22 -0.61 -21.48
CA ASP A 232 -12.94 -1.75 -20.92
C ASP A 232 -12.12 -3.04 -21.08
N THR A 233 -12.05 -3.82 -20.00
CA THR A 233 -11.27 -5.06 -19.98
C THR A 233 -12.03 -6.22 -19.36
N GLU A 234 -11.63 -7.44 -19.71
CA GLU A 234 -11.91 -8.66 -18.96
C GLU A 234 -10.61 -9.26 -18.42
N MET A 235 -10.62 -9.60 -17.14
CA MET A 235 -9.52 -10.27 -16.44
C MET A 235 -9.93 -11.68 -16.06
N LEU A 236 -9.22 -12.69 -16.57
CA LEU A 236 -9.28 -14.03 -16.02
C LEU A 236 -8.54 -14.05 -14.70
N VAL A 237 -9.17 -14.55 -13.64
CA VAL A 237 -8.58 -14.74 -12.30
C VAL A 237 -8.92 -16.14 -11.81
N GLY A 238 -7.95 -17.03 -11.82
CA GLY A 238 -8.17 -18.46 -11.59
C GLY A 238 -9.12 -19.06 -12.62
N LYS A 239 -10.36 -19.36 -12.20
CA LYS A 239 -11.42 -19.92 -13.08
C LYS A 239 -12.56 -18.93 -13.35
N LYS A 240 -12.45 -17.69 -12.89
CA LYS A 240 -13.49 -16.66 -13.02
C LYS A 240 -13.00 -15.54 -13.91
N THR A 241 -13.93 -14.89 -14.59
CA THR A 241 -13.66 -13.68 -15.38
C THR A 241 -14.36 -12.50 -14.74
N PHE A 242 -13.64 -11.39 -14.61
CA PHE A 242 -14.10 -10.14 -14.04
C PHE A 242 -14.02 -9.04 -15.10
N LYS A 243 -15.04 -8.19 -15.18
CA LYS A 243 -15.05 -7.02 -16.06
C LYS A 243 -14.54 -5.81 -15.29
N GLY A 244 -13.69 -5.01 -15.95
CA GLY A 244 -13.20 -3.75 -15.43
C GLY A 244 -13.29 -2.66 -16.47
N LYS A 245 -13.40 -1.43 -16.01
CA LYS A 245 -13.49 -0.21 -16.79
C LYS A 245 -12.60 0.88 -16.17
N GLU A 246 -12.58 2.06 -16.76
CA GLU A 246 -11.88 3.20 -16.16
C GLU A 246 -12.21 3.33 -14.65
N GLY A 247 -11.19 3.38 -13.82
CA GLY A 247 -11.30 3.46 -12.37
C GLY A 247 -11.37 2.11 -11.65
N SER A 248 -11.58 0.99 -12.35
CA SER A 248 -11.51 -0.35 -11.74
C SER A 248 -10.07 -0.70 -11.36
N VAL A 249 -9.92 -1.46 -10.27
CA VAL A 249 -8.65 -2.01 -9.78
C VAL A 249 -8.80 -3.52 -9.66
N TYR A 250 -7.95 -4.27 -10.33
CA TYR A 250 -7.82 -5.71 -10.09
C TYR A 250 -6.73 -5.95 -9.07
N PHE A 251 -6.99 -6.84 -8.12
CA PHE A 251 -5.98 -7.40 -7.23
C PHE A 251 -5.79 -8.88 -7.54
N LEU A 252 -4.55 -9.29 -7.70
CA LEU A 252 -4.12 -10.63 -8.06
C LEU A 252 -3.12 -11.13 -7.01
N GLU A 253 -3.52 -12.14 -6.25
CA GLU A 253 -2.66 -12.78 -5.26
C GLU A 253 -1.54 -13.59 -5.94
N SER A 254 -0.45 -13.82 -5.21
CA SER A 254 0.69 -14.65 -5.65
C SER A 254 0.23 -15.97 -6.26
N ASN A 255 0.83 -16.35 -7.39
CA ASN A 255 0.60 -17.61 -8.10
C ASN A 255 -0.84 -17.87 -8.58
N ILE A 256 -1.72 -16.86 -8.60
CA ILE A 256 -3.04 -17.03 -9.22
C ILE A 256 -2.92 -16.96 -10.75
N LEU A 257 -3.58 -17.89 -11.46
CA LEU A 257 -3.67 -17.83 -12.91
C LEU A 257 -4.46 -16.58 -13.34
N HIS A 258 -3.87 -15.75 -14.20
CA HIS A 258 -4.53 -14.54 -14.68
C HIS A 258 -4.12 -14.14 -16.10
N GLY A 259 -4.93 -13.28 -16.71
CA GLY A 259 -4.66 -12.72 -18.04
C GLY A 259 -5.73 -11.70 -18.41
N ILE A 260 -5.31 -10.55 -18.96
CA ILE A 260 -6.16 -9.42 -19.30
C ILE A 260 -6.41 -9.35 -20.81
N THR A 261 -7.64 -9.01 -21.17
CA THR A 261 -8.10 -8.80 -22.55
C THR A 261 -8.79 -7.44 -22.64
N ASN A 262 -8.46 -6.63 -23.63
CA ASN A 262 -9.24 -5.45 -23.98
C ASN A 262 -10.50 -5.91 -24.71
N VAL A 263 -11.67 -5.69 -24.13
CA VAL A 263 -12.98 -6.05 -24.69
C VAL A 263 -13.74 -4.85 -25.24
N GLY A 264 -13.14 -3.66 -25.16
CA GLY A 264 -13.67 -2.44 -25.73
C GLY A 264 -13.41 -2.32 -27.22
N THR A 265 -13.93 -1.25 -27.83
CA THR A 265 -13.77 -0.90 -29.24
C THR A 265 -12.62 0.07 -29.49
N THR A 266 -11.99 0.58 -28.43
CA THR A 266 -10.85 1.48 -28.44
C THR A 266 -9.69 0.89 -27.64
N PRO A 267 -8.45 1.39 -27.76
CA PRO A 267 -7.36 0.99 -26.88
C PRO A 267 -7.74 1.21 -25.41
N CYS A 268 -7.29 0.32 -24.54
CA CYS A 268 -7.34 0.52 -23.09
C CYS A 268 -5.95 0.81 -22.53
N THR A 269 -5.90 1.52 -21.41
CA THR A 269 -4.64 1.87 -20.72
C THR A 269 -4.76 1.52 -19.24
N TYR A 270 -3.75 0.81 -18.71
CA TYR A 270 -3.72 0.41 -17.30
C TYR A 270 -2.29 0.35 -16.75
N PHE A 271 -2.15 0.64 -15.47
CA PHE A 271 -0.95 0.31 -14.71
C PHE A 271 -0.94 -1.18 -14.39
N ALA A 272 0.21 -1.82 -14.56
CA ALA A 272 0.54 -3.11 -13.97
C ALA A 272 1.60 -2.86 -12.89
N ILE A 273 1.32 -3.29 -11.65
CA ILE A 273 2.12 -3.05 -10.46
C ILE A 273 2.39 -4.39 -9.82
N GLN A 274 3.61 -4.91 -9.98
CA GLN A 274 4.06 -6.15 -9.37
C GLN A 274 4.92 -5.85 -8.14
N PHE A 275 4.72 -6.62 -7.07
CA PHE A 275 5.41 -6.38 -5.80
C PHE A 275 5.63 -7.67 -4.98
N GLU A 276 6.82 -7.72 -4.34
CA GLU A 276 7.30 -8.83 -3.50
C GLU A 276 7.96 -8.33 -2.21
#